data_791a31e0a7d9ad9deb2a87838dc44e50
#
_entry.id   791a31e0a7d9ad9deb2a87838dc44e50
#
_cell.length_a   1.000
_cell.length_b   1.000
_cell.length_c   1.000
_cell.angle_alpha   90.00
_cell.angle_beta   90.00
_cell.angle_gamma   90.00
#
_symmetry.space_group_name_H-M   'P 1'
#
loop_
_entity.id
_entity.type
_entity.pdbx_description
1 polymer ?
#
loop_
_entity_poly.entity_id
_entity_poly.type
_entity_poly.pdbx_seq_one_letter_code
_entity_poly.pdbx_strand_id
1 'polypeptide(L)'
;MDYEFLSADTVADYIRSKPELASRINPDKINDVNEVGDGNLNLVFIVTDSEGSSIVLKQALPYVRLVGPEWPMTPFRAEREAEALRIHGGFNQELVPEIYLYDPTRFAIGMENLSQYRVWRGAMIEGLRHDGVASQMGEYVAQVAFGTSVLGMDAEEQKQLMARSVNPQLCRITEDLVFTEPH
;
A
#
# COMPACT_ATOMS: atom_id res chain seq x y z
N MET A 1 -23.20 4.04 2.25
CA MET A 1 -22.26 4.89 1.48
C MET A 1 -22.15 4.24 0.11
N ASP A 2 -22.46 4.96 -0.95
CA ASP A 2 -22.15 4.48 -2.29
C ASP A 2 -20.64 4.48 -2.45
N TYR A 3 -20.05 3.28 -2.54
CA TYR A 3 -18.63 3.09 -2.70
C TYR A 3 -18.26 3.38 -4.15
N GLU A 4 -17.55 4.47 -4.39
CA GLU A 4 -17.17 4.89 -5.74
C GLU A 4 -15.83 4.28 -6.14
N PHE A 5 -15.87 3.36 -7.10
CA PHE A 5 -14.67 2.69 -7.63
C PHE A 5 -13.88 3.62 -8.56
N LEU A 6 -12.57 3.56 -8.44
CA LEU A 6 -11.67 4.12 -9.44
C LEU A 6 -11.66 3.21 -10.68
N SER A 7 -11.55 3.84 -11.83
CA SER A 7 -11.37 3.18 -13.13
C SER A 7 -10.36 3.94 -13.97
N ALA A 8 -9.87 3.34 -15.04
CA ALA A 8 -8.96 4.01 -15.96
C ALA A 8 -9.54 5.35 -16.48
N ASP A 9 -10.86 5.42 -16.66
CA ASP A 9 -11.54 6.62 -17.16
C ASP A 9 -11.67 7.71 -16.09
N THR A 10 -11.71 7.36 -14.81
CA THR A 10 -11.96 8.31 -13.69
C THR A 10 -10.69 8.74 -12.96
N VAL A 11 -9.58 8.03 -13.15
CA VAL A 11 -8.31 8.27 -12.46
C VAL A 11 -7.77 9.68 -12.69
N ALA A 12 -7.82 10.21 -13.91
CA ALA A 12 -7.32 11.54 -14.22
C ALA A 12 -8.08 12.64 -13.47
N ASP A 13 -9.42 12.55 -13.44
CA ASP A 13 -10.26 13.49 -12.69
C ASP A 13 -10.08 13.36 -11.19
N TYR A 14 -9.90 12.13 -10.71
CA TYR A 14 -9.58 11.89 -9.31
C TYR A 14 -8.25 12.56 -8.92
N ILE A 15 -7.18 12.38 -9.70
CA ILE A 15 -5.89 13.02 -9.45
C ILE A 15 -6.03 14.55 -9.46
N ARG A 16 -6.76 15.10 -10.44
CA ARG A 16 -7.01 16.56 -10.55
C ARG A 16 -7.72 17.11 -9.29
N SER A 17 -8.59 16.33 -8.68
CA SER A 17 -9.33 16.70 -7.47
C SER A 17 -8.49 16.68 -6.19
N LYS A 18 -7.27 16.12 -6.23
CA LYS A 18 -6.39 15.93 -5.06
C LYS A 18 -5.08 16.69 -5.25
N PRO A 19 -4.89 17.84 -4.58
CA PRO A 19 -3.68 18.67 -4.74
C PRO A 19 -2.38 17.90 -4.47
N GLU A 20 -2.39 16.97 -3.51
CA GLU A 20 -1.23 16.16 -3.15
C GLU A 20 -0.78 15.27 -4.32
N LEU A 21 -1.72 14.76 -5.12
CA LEU A 21 -1.43 13.95 -6.29
C LEU A 21 -1.10 14.82 -7.50
N ALA A 22 -1.86 15.90 -7.71
CA ALA A 22 -1.64 16.83 -8.82
C ALA A 22 -0.28 17.55 -8.74
N SER A 23 0.34 17.60 -7.54
CA SER A 23 1.71 18.10 -7.38
C SER A 23 2.80 17.10 -7.81
N ARG A 24 2.45 15.81 -7.97
CA ARG A 24 3.38 14.73 -8.30
C ARG A 24 3.30 14.29 -9.76
N ILE A 25 2.15 14.48 -10.40
CA ILE A 25 1.89 14.14 -11.79
C ILE A 25 0.95 15.19 -12.41
N ASN A 26 1.16 15.53 -13.64
CA ASN A 26 0.30 16.50 -14.32
C ASN A 26 -0.98 15.83 -14.84
N PRO A 27 -2.16 16.09 -14.21
CA PRO A 27 -3.40 15.41 -14.59
C PRO A 27 -3.89 15.73 -16.00
N ASP A 28 -3.45 16.86 -16.59
CA ASP A 28 -3.82 17.25 -17.95
C ASP A 28 -2.92 16.62 -19.01
N LYS A 29 -1.84 15.96 -18.60
CA LYS A 29 -0.85 15.32 -19.48
C LYS A 29 -0.77 13.80 -19.27
N ILE A 30 -1.69 13.22 -18.52
CA ILE A 30 -1.75 11.76 -18.36
C ILE A 30 -1.90 11.12 -19.73
N ASN A 31 -0.99 10.22 -20.07
CA ASN A 31 -0.95 9.52 -21.35
C ASN A 31 -1.01 7.99 -21.21
N ASP A 32 -0.82 7.47 -20.00
CA ASP A 32 -0.96 6.04 -19.72
C ASP A 32 -1.60 5.82 -18.35
N VAL A 33 -2.58 4.91 -18.30
CA VAL A 33 -3.22 4.43 -17.08
C VAL A 33 -3.30 2.92 -17.18
N ASN A 34 -2.38 2.25 -16.53
CA ASN A 34 -2.29 0.79 -16.53
C ASN A 34 -2.86 0.19 -15.25
N GLU A 35 -3.96 -0.57 -15.37
CA GLU A 35 -4.48 -1.35 -14.25
C GLU A 35 -3.68 -2.63 -14.07
N VAL A 36 -3.09 -2.80 -12.89
CA VAL A 36 -2.35 -4.02 -12.52
C VAL A 36 -3.33 -5.13 -12.19
N GLY A 37 -3.42 -6.12 -13.06
CA GLY A 37 -4.42 -7.20 -12.98
C GLY A 37 -4.21 -8.25 -11.88
N ASP A 38 -3.01 -8.36 -11.33
CA ASP A 38 -2.63 -9.39 -10.33
C ASP A 38 -3.15 -9.11 -8.91
N GLY A 39 -3.84 -7.99 -8.71
CA GLY A 39 -4.34 -7.58 -7.39
C GLY A 39 -5.57 -8.38 -6.96
N ASN A 40 -5.42 -9.34 -6.07
CA ASN A 40 -6.54 -10.14 -5.54
C ASN A 40 -7.48 -9.37 -4.59
N LEU A 41 -7.02 -8.24 -4.02
CA LEU A 41 -7.71 -7.53 -2.94
C LEU A 41 -8.02 -6.07 -3.27
N ASN A 42 -7.27 -5.45 -4.18
CA ASN A 42 -7.33 -4.02 -4.43
C ASN A 42 -7.35 -3.73 -5.93
N LEU A 43 -7.92 -2.57 -6.31
CA LEU A 43 -7.62 -1.95 -7.59
C LEU A 43 -6.28 -1.24 -7.49
N VAL A 44 -5.42 -1.41 -8.47
CA VAL A 44 -4.09 -0.78 -8.53
C VAL A 44 -3.89 -0.20 -9.92
N PHE A 45 -3.62 1.09 -9.99
CA PHE A 45 -3.33 1.80 -11.24
C PHE A 45 -1.93 2.39 -11.19
N ILE A 46 -1.14 2.12 -12.22
CA ILE A 46 0.10 2.86 -12.50
C ILE A 46 -0.28 3.94 -13.50
N VAL A 47 -0.08 5.20 -13.12
CA VAL A 47 -0.46 6.36 -13.92
C VAL A 47 0.80 7.11 -14.30
N THR A 48 0.97 7.39 -15.59
CA THR A 48 2.13 8.10 -16.13
C THR A 48 1.67 9.29 -16.98
N ASP A 49 2.40 10.40 -16.91
CA ASP A 49 2.20 11.55 -17.77
C ASP A 49 3.25 11.62 -18.89
N SER A 50 2.99 12.48 -19.88
CA SER A 50 3.89 12.68 -21.03
C SER A 50 5.22 13.38 -20.68
N GLU A 51 5.38 13.83 -19.43
CA GLU A 51 6.60 14.45 -18.91
C GLU A 51 7.49 13.43 -18.18
N GLY A 52 7.00 12.16 -18.06
CA GLY A 52 7.72 11.06 -17.44
C GLY A 52 7.49 10.92 -15.94
N SER A 53 6.60 11.75 -15.35
CA SER A 53 6.19 11.56 -13.97
C SER A 53 5.23 10.39 -13.87
N SER A 54 5.30 9.64 -12.76
CA SER A 54 4.37 8.53 -12.54
C SER A 54 4.07 8.33 -11.05
N ILE A 55 2.85 7.88 -10.78
CA ILE A 55 2.38 7.53 -9.43
C ILE A 55 1.62 6.20 -9.46
N VAL A 56 1.46 5.59 -8.30
CA VAL A 56 0.56 4.46 -8.10
C VAL A 56 -0.65 4.91 -7.30
N LEU A 57 -1.84 4.55 -7.79
CA LEU A 57 -3.09 4.64 -7.04
C LEU A 57 -3.56 3.23 -6.67
N LYS A 58 -3.79 3.01 -5.39
CA LYS A 58 -4.25 1.74 -4.85
C LYS A 58 -5.54 1.94 -4.07
N GLN A 59 -6.63 1.32 -4.48
CA GLN A 59 -7.92 1.40 -3.80
C GLN A 59 -8.31 0.05 -3.20
N ALA A 60 -8.61 0.04 -1.90
CA ALA A 60 -9.10 -1.16 -1.22
C ALA A 60 -10.59 -1.39 -1.57
N LEU A 61 -10.92 -2.58 -2.04
CA LEU A 61 -12.31 -2.96 -2.29
C LEU A 61 -13.01 -3.41 -1.00
N PRO A 62 -14.35 -3.27 -0.88
CA PRO A 62 -15.09 -3.75 0.28
C PRO A 62 -15.30 -5.27 0.27
N TYR A 63 -14.58 -6.00 -0.58
CA TYR A 63 -14.62 -7.46 -0.73
C TYR A 63 -13.29 -7.97 -1.31
N VAL A 64 -13.10 -9.28 -1.29
CA VAL A 64 -11.99 -9.95 -1.99
C VAL A 64 -12.26 -9.92 -3.49
N ARG A 65 -11.43 -9.20 -4.26
CA ARG A 65 -11.64 -8.97 -5.69
C ARG A 65 -11.81 -10.27 -6.49
N LEU A 66 -11.03 -11.29 -6.16
CA LEU A 66 -11.03 -12.56 -6.86
C LEU A 66 -12.37 -13.31 -6.71
N VAL A 67 -13.06 -13.15 -5.59
CA VAL A 67 -14.29 -13.86 -5.25
C VAL A 67 -15.52 -12.98 -5.48
N GLY A 68 -15.38 -11.68 -5.28
CA GLY A 68 -16.48 -10.71 -5.41
C GLY A 68 -17.20 -10.41 -4.09
N PRO A 69 -18.39 -9.77 -4.16
CA PRO A 69 -19.13 -9.29 -2.98
C PRO A 69 -19.54 -10.39 -1.98
N GLU A 70 -19.51 -11.67 -2.39
CA GLU A 70 -19.81 -12.81 -1.53
C GLU A 70 -18.77 -13.02 -0.43
N TRP A 71 -17.58 -12.45 -0.60
CA TRP A 71 -16.54 -12.46 0.43
C TRP A 71 -16.23 -11.02 0.88
N PRO A 72 -17.00 -10.45 1.80
CA PRO A 72 -16.81 -9.09 2.26
C PRO A 72 -15.49 -8.95 3.02
N MET A 73 -14.81 -7.84 2.78
CA MET A 73 -13.54 -7.50 3.45
C MET A 73 -13.51 -5.99 3.73
N THR A 74 -13.14 -5.61 4.95
CA THR A 74 -13.08 -4.20 5.32
C THR A 74 -12.09 -3.40 4.46
N PRO A 75 -12.50 -2.27 3.86
CA PRO A 75 -11.59 -1.40 3.13
C PRO A 75 -10.67 -0.57 4.05
N PHE A 76 -10.93 -0.52 5.37
CA PHE A 76 -10.05 0.14 6.36
C PHE A 76 -8.63 -0.44 6.40
N ARG A 77 -8.38 -1.60 5.79
CA ARG A 77 -7.03 -2.12 5.59
C ARG A 77 -6.12 -1.15 4.85
N ALA A 78 -6.67 -0.30 3.95
CA ALA A 78 -5.89 0.72 3.25
C ALA A 78 -5.37 1.80 4.20
N GLU A 79 -6.16 2.18 5.21
CA GLU A 79 -5.69 3.10 6.25
C GLU A 79 -4.51 2.52 7.02
N ARG A 80 -4.62 1.26 7.43
CA ARG A 80 -3.55 0.55 8.15
C ARG A 80 -2.29 0.43 7.31
N GLU A 81 -2.44 0.15 6.02
CA GLU A 81 -1.32 0.09 5.09
C GLU A 81 -0.63 1.46 4.94
N ALA A 82 -1.40 2.53 4.69
CA ALA A 82 -0.85 3.87 4.54
C ALA A 82 -0.16 4.35 5.82
N GLU A 83 -0.75 4.07 6.99
CA GLU A 83 -0.16 4.42 8.29
C GLU A 83 1.14 3.65 8.54
N ALA A 84 1.14 2.33 8.31
CA ALA A 84 2.33 1.51 8.47
C ALA A 84 3.48 1.99 7.57
N LEU A 85 3.19 2.26 6.29
CA LEU A 85 4.21 2.75 5.35
C LEU A 85 4.77 4.12 5.75
N ARG A 86 3.93 5.04 6.26
CA ARG A 86 4.41 6.33 6.79
C ARG A 86 5.30 6.17 8.02
N ILE A 87 4.94 5.29 8.95
CA ILE A 87 5.74 5.01 10.13
C ILE A 87 7.08 4.41 9.72
N HIS A 88 7.08 3.43 8.82
CA HIS A 88 8.28 2.78 8.30
C HIS A 88 9.17 3.78 7.54
N GLY A 89 8.57 4.65 6.72
CA GLY A 89 9.28 5.72 6.02
C GLY A 89 9.93 6.73 6.97
N GLY A 90 9.35 6.97 8.14
CA GLY A 90 9.95 7.79 9.19
C GLY A 90 11.26 7.22 9.74
N PHE A 91 11.48 5.91 9.65
CA PHE A 91 12.75 5.27 10.00
C PHE A 91 13.71 5.17 8.81
N ASN A 92 13.19 4.80 7.64
CA ASN A 92 14.01 4.72 6.43
C ASN A 92 13.11 4.84 5.18
N GLN A 93 13.06 6.06 4.62
CA GLN A 93 12.23 6.36 3.44
C GLN A 93 12.71 5.66 2.17
N GLU A 94 14.00 5.32 2.07
CA GLU A 94 14.56 4.67 0.87
C GLU A 94 14.10 3.21 0.71
N LEU A 95 13.55 2.61 1.77
CA LEU A 95 13.15 1.20 1.79
C LEU A 95 11.64 0.99 1.63
N VAL A 96 10.85 2.06 1.56
CA VAL A 96 9.40 2.00 1.40
C VAL A 96 8.92 3.07 0.42
N PRO A 97 7.80 2.86 -0.30
CA PRO A 97 7.25 3.89 -1.17
C PRO A 97 6.82 5.11 -0.37
N GLU A 98 7.07 6.30 -0.91
CA GLU A 98 6.53 7.54 -0.35
C GLU A 98 5.00 7.56 -0.50
N ILE A 99 4.28 7.83 0.59
CA ILE A 99 2.83 7.98 0.58
C ILE A 99 2.48 9.45 0.39
N TYR A 100 1.92 9.78 -0.77
CA TYR A 100 1.49 11.13 -1.11
C TYR A 100 0.15 11.49 -0.52
N LEU A 101 -0.80 10.54 -0.56
CA LEU A 101 -2.17 10.72 -0.10
C LEU A 101 -2.74 9.42 0.47
N TYR A 102 -3.50 9.51 1.55
CA TYR A 102 -4.53 8.53 1.90
C TYR A 102 -5.89 9.24 1.90
N ASP A 103 -6.82 8.77 1.09
CA ASP A 103 -8.20 9.26 1.01
C ASP A 103 -9.15 8.31 1.78
N PRO A 104 -9.63 8.71 2.97
CA PRO A 104 -10.51 7.86 3.78
C PRO A 104 -11.92 7.72 3.19
N THR A 105 -12.32 8.57 2.25
CA THR A 105 -13.67 8.50 1.64
C THR A 105 -13.73 7.43 0.56
N ARG A 106 -12.61 7.18 -0.14
CA ARG A 106 -12.47 6.18 -1.19
C ARG A 106 -11.57 5.01 -0.80
N PHE A 107 -11.01 5.02 0.42
CA PHE A 107 -10.02 4.04 0.88
C PHE A 107 -8.91 3.85 -0.16
N ALA A 108 -8.43 4.97 -0.69
CA ALA A 108 -7.45 5.03 -1.75
C ALA A 108 -6.12 5.59 -1.23
N ILE A 109 -5.02 4.99 -1.66
CA ILE A 109 -3.67 5.43 -1.38
C ILE A 109 -3.04 5.89 -2.70
N GLY A 110 -2.50 7.12 -2.71
CA GLY A 110 -1.61 7.59 -3.75
C GLY A 110 -0.17 7.52 -3.26
N MET A 111 0.71 6.86 -4.01
CA MET A 111 2.06 6.58 -3.57
C MET A 111 3.06 6.61 -4.73
N GLU A 112 4.33 6.56 -4.38
CA GLU A 112 5.46 6.46 -5.30
C GLU A 112 5.35 5.21 -6.18
N ASN A 113 5.69 5.37 -7.47
CA ASN A 113 5.82 4.26 -8.39
C ASN A 113 7.21 3.63 -8.29
N LEU A 114 7.26 2.36 -7.90
CA LEU A 114 8.49 1.58 -7.76
C LEU A 114 8.71 0.61 -8.93
N SER A 115 8.08 0.83 -10.09
CA SER A 115 8.20 -0.07 -11.25
C SER A 115 9.62 -0.17 -11.81
N GLN A 116 10.50 0.77 -11.47
CA GLN A 116 11.94 0.70 -11.81
C GLN A 116 12.69 -0.39 -11.03
N TYR A 117 12.12 -0.87 -9.93
CA TYR A 117 12.70 -1.96 -9.14
C TYR A 117 12.14 -3.31 -9.58
N ARG A 118 12.96 -4.32 -9.44
CA ARG A 118 12.57 -5.70 -9.73
C ARG A 118 11.94 -6.35 -8.49
N VAL A 119 10.85 -7.08 -8.69
CA VAL A 119 10.24 -7.90 -7.62
C VAL A 119 11.23 -8.98 -7.18
N TRP A 120 11.63 -8.94 -5.92
CA TRP A 120 12.67 -9.82 -5.36
C TRP A 120 12.32 -11.30 -5.46
N ARG A 121 11.06 -11.68 -5.24
CA ARG A 121 10.61 -13.07 -5.42
C ARG A 121 10.93 -13.62 -6.81
N GLY A 122 10.69 -12.84 -7.87
CA GLY A 122 11.03 -13.22 -9.24
C GLY A 122 12.53 -13.41 -9.43
N ALA A 123 13.32 -12.49 -8.89
CA ALA A 123 14.78 -12.56 -8.94
C ALA A 123 15.34 -13.81 -8.23
N MET A 124 14.77 -14.17 -7.07
CA MET A 124 15.15 -15.40 -6.35
C MET A 124 14.78 -16.67 -7.13
N ILE A 125 13.61 -16.72 -7.78
CA ILE A 125 13.20 -17.85 -8.62
C ILE A 125 14.19 -18.06 -9.77
N GLU A 126 14.74 -16.98 -10.32
CA GLU A 126 15.76 -17.00 -11.37
C GLU A 126 17.16 -17.32 -10.84
N GLY A 127 17.33 -17.52 -9.55
CA GLY A 127 18.60 -17.86 -8.92
C GLY A 127 19.58 -16.68 -8.81
N LEU A 128 19.09 -15.43 -8.94
CA LEU A 128 19.94 -14.25 -8.76
C LEU A 128 20.37 -14.09 -7.30
N ARG A 129 21.65 -13.78 -7.12
CA ARG A 129 22.20 -13.46 -5.80
C ARG A 129 22.06 -11.98 -5.52
N HIS A 130 21.76 -11.67 -4.26
CA HIS A 130 21.61 -10.31 -3.75
C HIS A 130 22.50 -10.16 -2.52
N ASP A 131 23.75 -9.80 -2.73
CA ASP A 131 24.71 -9.61 -1.65
C ASP A 131 24.28 -8.42 -0.77
N GLY A 132 24.33 -8.59 0.55
CA GLY A 132 23.98 -7.56 1.51
C GLY A 132 22.48 -7.43 1.84
N VAL A 133 21.56 -8.01 1.06
CA VAL A 133 20.10 -7.90 1.32
C VAL A 133 19.71 -8.38 2.70
N ALA A 134 20.28 -9.48 3.19
CA ALA A 134 19.97 -10.00 4.52
C ALA A 134 20.35 -9.01 5.63
N SER A 135 21.50 -8.32 5.49
CA SER A 135 21.91 -7.27 6.44
C SER A 135 20.97 -6.06 6.38
N GLN A 136 20.66 -5.58 5.18
CA GLN A 136 19.76 -4.44 4.98
C GLN A 136 18.36 -4.72 5.54
N MET A 137 17.80 -5.91 5.28
CA MET A 137 16.52 -6.31 5.82
C MET A 137 16.54 -6.47 7.34
N GLY A 138 17.63 -7.04 7.88
CA GLY A 138 17.81 -7.15 9.34
C GLY A 138 17.88 -5.78 10.02
N GLU A 139 18.60 -4.84 9.42
CA GLU A 139 18.70 -3.47 9.92
C GLU A 139 17.35 -2.75 9.86
N TYR A 140 16.65 -2.84 8.74
CA TYR A 140 15.32 -2.26 8.56
C TYR A 140 14.34 -2.79 9.61
N VAL A 141 14.26 -4.11 9.78
CA VAL A 141 13.38 -4.73 10.79
C VAL A 141 13.76 -4.28 12.20
N ALA A 142 15.05 -4.21 12.52
CA ALA A 142 15.53 -3.76 13.82
C ALA A 142 15.17 -2.28 14.09
N GLN A 143 15.33 -1.40 13.11
CA GLN A 143 14.96 0.02 13.22
C GLN A 143 13.47 0.19 13.49
N VAL A 144 12.62 -0.47 12.72
CA VAL A 144 11.16 -0.40 12.88
C VAL A 144 10.73 -1.02 14.23
N ALA A 145 11.21 -2.23 14.54
CA ALA A 145 10.83 -2.93 15.77
C ALA A 145 11.28 -2.18 17.04
N PHE A 146 12.50 -1.64 17.04
CA PHE A 146 12.99 -0.85 18.16
C PHE A 146 12.23 0.48 18.26
N GLY A 147 12.14 1.22 17.14
CA GLY A 147 11.55 2.56 17.11
C GLY A 147 10.07 2.58 17.47
N THR A 148 9.32 1.50 17.21
CA THR A 148 7.89 1.37 17.58
C THR A 148 7.66 0.65 18.93
N SER A 149 8.73 0.27 19.64
CA SER A 149 8.64 -0.39 20.93
C SER A 149 8.68 0.62 22.08
N VAL A 150 8.35 0.13 23.30
CA VAL A 150 8.49 0.91 24.54
C VAL A 150 9.93 1.30 24.89
N LEU A 151 10.91 0.79 24.15
CA LEU A 151 12.32 1.14 24.30
C LEU A 151 12.72 2.30 23.38
N GLY A 152 12.02 2.48 22.26
CA GLY A 152 12.33 3.47 21.22
C GLY A 152 11.40 4.68 21.17
N MET A 153 10.21 4.60 21.82
CA MET A 153 9.25 5.69 21.87
C MET A 153 8.61 5.81 23.26
N ASP A 154 7.91 6.92 23.51
CA ASP A 154 7.16 7.11 24.74
C ASP A 154 6.08 6.04 24.91
N ALA A 155 5.89 5.60 26.15
CA ALA A 155 4.95 4.52 26.46
C ALA A 155 3.48 4.86 26.15
N GLU A 156 3.08 6.13 26.27
CA GLU A 156 1.72 6.57 25.94
C GLU A 156 1.55 6.62 24.42
N GLU A 157 2.53 7.15 23.70
CA GLU A 157 2.55 7.17 22.23
C GLU A 157 2.52 5.75 21.66
N GLN A 158 3.28 4.84 22.24
CA GLN A 158 3.30 3.43 21.82
C GLN A 158 1.94 2.75 21.99
N LYS A 159 1.23 3.00 23.11
CA LYS A 159 -0.13 2.47 23.32
C LYS A 159 -1.13 3.04 22.34
N GLN A 160 -1.04 4.34 22.03
CA GLN A 160 -1.89 4.99 21.02
C GLN A 160 -1.62 4.40 19.63
N LEU A 161 -0.36 4.18 19.28
CA LEU A 161 0.03 3.52 18.04
C LEU A 161 -0.56 2.10 17.96
N MET A 162 -0.40 1.30 19.00
CA MET A 162 -0.99 -0.05 19.05
C MET A 162 -2.50 -0.01 18.86
N ALA A 163 -3.21 0.87 19.57
CA ALA A 163 -4.66 0.95 19.50
C ALA A 163 -5.19 1.27 18.09
N ARG A 164 -4.53 2.17 17.36
CA ARG A 164 -4.91 2.52 15.99
C ARG A 164 -4.41 1.55 14.92
N SER A 165 -3.44 0.69 15.23
CA SER A 165 -2.89 -0.30 14.30
C SER A 165 -3.65 -1.64 14.27
N VAL A 166 -4.64 -1.81 15.14
CA VAL A 166 -5.41 -3.05 15.22
C VAL A 166 -6.24 -3.29 13.96
N ASN A 167 -6.14 -4.51 13.40
CA ASN A 167 -6.91 -4.94 12.24
C ASN A 167 -7.51 -6.34 12.45
N PRO A 168 -8.52 -6.49 13.35
CA PRO A 168 -9.02 -7.79 13.77
C PRO A 168 -9.70 -8.57 12.64
N GLN A 169 -10.33 -7.89 11.68
CA GLN A 169 -11.00 -8.57 10.56
C GLN A 169 -9.99 -9.24 9.64
N LEU A 170 -8.89 -8.57 9.29
CA LEU A 170 -7.87 -9.15 8.43
C LEU A 170 -7.07 -10.25 9.17
N CYS A 171 -6.81 -10.08 10.46
CA CYS A 171 -6.21 -11.14 11.29
C CYS A 171 -7.08 -12.38 11.28
N ARG A 172 -8.40 -12.25 11.50
CA ARG A 172 -9.33 -13.37 11.49
C ARG A 172 -9.38 -14.08 10.14
N ILE A 173 -9.48 -13.34 9.04
CA ILE A 173 -9.46 -13.93 7.69
C ILE A 173 -8.16 -14.73 7.47
N THR A 174 -7.03 -14.20 7.91
CA THR A 174 -5.75 -14.90 7.80
C THR A 174 -5.71 -16.18 8.65
N GLU A 175 -6.23 -16.12 9.88
CA GLU A 175 -6.35 -17.28 10.76
C GLU A 175 -7.26 -18.35 10.15
N ASP A 176 -8.42 -17.95 9.63
CA ASP A 176 -9.36 -18.87 9.00
C ASP A 176 -8.73 -19.56 7.79
N LEU A 177 -8.08 -18.80 6.89
CA LEU A 177 -7.40 -19.34 5.70
C LEU A 177 -6.22 -20.29 6.02
N VAL A 178 -5.54 -20.08 7.16
CA VAL A 178 -4.35 -20.89 7.50
C VAL A 178 -4.71 -22.10 8.36
N PHE A 179 -5.64 -21.95 9.31
CA PHE A 179 -5.89 -22.93 10.34
C PHE A 179 -7.26 -23.63 10.24
N THR A 180 -8.25 -23.02 9.61
CA THR A 180 -9.63 -23.53 9.59
C THR A 180 -10.02 -24.10 8.25
N GLU A 181 -9.80 -23.37 7.16
CA GLU A 181 -10.25 -23.77 5.81
C GLU A 181 -9.41 -24.86 5.11
N PRO A 182 -8.15 -25.13 5.46
CA PRO A 182 -7.40 -26.22 4.83
C PRO A 182 -7.91 -27.62 5.22
N HIS A 183 -8.87 -27.72 6.10
CA HIS A 183 -9.49 -28.96 6.60
C HIS A 183 -10.97 -29.03 6.23
#